data_074c06fb1329dc31640804a914eebce9
#
_entry.id   074c06fb1329dc31640804a914eebce9
#
_cell.length_a   1.000
_cell.length_b   1.000
_cell.length_c   1.000
_cell.angle_alpha   90.00
_cell.angle_beta   90.00
_cell.angle_gamma   90.00
#
_symmetry.space_group_name_H-M   'P 1'
#
loop_
_entity.id
_entity.type
_entity.pdbx_description
1 polymer ?
#
loop_
_entity_poly.entity_id
_entity_poly.type
_entity_poly.pdbx_seq_one_letter_code
_entity_poly.pdbx_strand_id
1 'polypeptide(L)'
;NSCGQHHLADIGFFGNSRTLDGFKVPHFQVVLGGQWAGNAASFGMPIGAVPTRNIPEVLNRIITAFRNKRQASETFRAFVERAGKKQFRELIEDLMKLPRHATHPELYTDWGDVREFSLGDLGTGECAGEVVSQFQFLMADAEREVFEAQISHEQKQYVEADSLAYQGMVKAARALVKEQLQGISEHPDRVVPEFRARFYDTELFFDPYARGKFGRYLFQRQEQGPVGDNSESVQRLIEEAQLFIDAAHSCSARLREQDMLKN
;
A
#
# COMPACT_ATOMS: atom_id res chain seq x y z
N ASN A 1 -15.80 -7.83 -1.86
CA ASN A 1 -14.41 -7.49 -1.63
C ASN A 1 -13.51 -8.41 -2.40
N SER A 2 -12.93 -7.90 -3.49
CA SER A 2 -12.09 -8.70 -4.40
C SER A 2 -10.65 -8.85 -3.90
N CYS A 3 -10.29 -8.22 -2.78
CA CYS A 3 -8.93 -8.23 -2.21
C CYS A 3 -7.83 -7.99 -3.28
N GLY A 4 -8.02 -6.98 -4.13
CA GLY A 4 -7.11 -6.67 -5.24
C GLY A 4 -7.32 -7.50 -6.51
N GLN A 5 -8.25 -8.46 -6.54
CA GLN A 5 -8.47 -9.35 -7.69
C GLN A 5 -9.42 -8.79 -8.76
N HIS A 6 -9.78 -7.52 -8.69
CA HIS A 6 -10.63 -6.85 -9.68
C HIS A 6 -10.06 -6.93 -11.11
N HIS A 7 -8.75 -7.12 -11.26
CA HIS A 7 -8.10 -7.30 -12.57
C HIS A 7 -8.42 -8.64 -13.25
N LEU A 8 -8.86 -9.64 -12.47
CA LEU A 8 -9.11 -10.99 -12.94
C LEU A 8 -10.60 -11.24 -13.26
N ALA A 9 -11.47 -10.29 -12.92
CA ALA A 9 -12.90 -10.40 -13.18
C ALA A 9 -13.25 -10.03 -14.62
N ASP A 10 -14.34 -10.61 -15.15
CA ASP A 10 -14.92 -10.17 -16.42
C ASP A 10 -15.25 -8.67 -16.40
N ILE A 11 -15.84 -8.20 -15.30
CA ILE A 11 -16.05 -6.79 -14.99
C ILE A 11 -15.56 -6.54 -13.58
N GLY A 12 -14.50 -5.76 -13.44
CA GLY A 12 -13.88 -5.42 -12.16
C GLY A 12 -14.00 -3.92 -11.84
N PHE A 13 -14.08 -3.62 -10.54
CA PHE A 13 -14.10 -2.26 -10.03
C PHE A 13 -13.01 -2.06 -8.98
N PHE A 14 -12.28 -0.97 -9.11
CA PHE A 14 -11.24 -0.57 -8.14
C PHE A 14 -11.56 0.81 -7.59
N GLY A 15 -11.80 0.89 -6.28
CA GLY A 15 -12.15 2.12 -5.59
C GLY A 15 -11.03 3.16 -5.62
N ASN A 16 -11.38 4.39 -5.91
CA ASN A 16 -10.53 5.56 -5.78
C ASN A 16 -11.38 6.79 -5.41
N SER A 17 -10.75 7.94 -5.23
CA SER A 17 -11.45 9.20 -5.02
C SER A 17 -10.90 10.29 -5.92
N ARG A 18 -11.74 11.26 -6.28
CA ARG A 18 -11.34 12.50 -6.93
C ARG A 18 -11.73 13.69 -6.08
N THR A 19 -11.06 14.81 -6.28
CA THR A 19 -11.43 16.07 -5.64
C THR A 19 -11.79 17.08 -6.72
N LEU A 20 -12.95 17.73 -6.58
CA LEU A 20 -13.39 18.82 -7.43
C LEU A 20 -13.97 19.93 -6.55
N ASP A 21 -13.51 21.16 -6.75
CA ASP A 21 -13.95 22.35 -6.00
C ASP A 21 -13.87 22.19 -4.45
N GLY A 22 -12.89 21.41 -3.96
CA GLY A 22 -12.70 21.11 -2.53
C GLY A 22 -13.48 19.91 -1.99
N PHE A 23 -14.44 19.40 -2.75
CA PHE A 23 -15.25 18.24 -2.36
C PHE A 23 -14.64 16.93 -2.88
N LYS A 24 -14.70 15.88 -2.06
CA LYS A 24 -14.29 14.54 -2.46
C LYS A 24 -15.46 13.76 -3.07
N VAL A 25 -15.15 12.99 -4.11
CA VAL A 25 -16.12 12.17 -4.83
C VAL A 25 -15.65 10.74 -4.85
N PRO A 26 -16.46 9.79 -4.36
CA PRO A 26 -16.15 8.38 -4.47
C PRO A 26 -16.23 7.94 -5.94
N HIS A 27 -15.15 7.34 -6.43
CA HIS A 27 -15.02 6.86 -7.81
C HIS A 27 -14.61 5.40 -7.86
N PHE A 28 -14.89 4.76 -8.97
CA PHE A 28 -14.34 3.45 -9.28
C PHE A 28 -13.70 3.42 -10.67
N GLN A 29 -12.49 2.91 -10.76
CA GLN A 29 -11.89 2.49 -12.01
C GLN A 29 -12.61 1.24 -12.51
N VAL A 30 -13.08 1.26 -13.74
CA VAL A 30 -13.72 0.12 -14.39
C VAL A 30 -12.70 -0.65 -15.21
N VAL A 31 -12.66 -1.97 -15.02
CA VAL A 31 -11.73 -2.89 -15.69
C VAL A 31 -12.55 -4.00 -16.35
N LEU A 32 -12.25 -4.35 -17.59
CA LEU A 32 -13.01 -5.35 -18.36
C LEU A 32 -12.13 -6.46 -18.92
N GLY A 33 -12.65 -7.67 -19.00
CA GLY A 33 -12.05 -8.78 -19.73
C GLY A 33 -10.89 -9.46 -19.01
N GLY A 34 -10.85 -9.42 -17.69
CA GLY A 34 -9.93 -10.24 -16.91
C GLY A 34 -10.25 -11.74 -17.03
N GLN A 35 -9.35 -12.57 -16.58
CA GLN A 35 -9.52 -14.02 -16.61
C GLN A 35 -8.93 -14.66 -15.37
N TRP A 36 -9.72 -15.48 -14.73
CA TRP A 36 -9.34 -16.33 -13.60
C TRP A 36 -9.01 -17.76 -14.03
N ALA A 37 -8.38 -18.01 -15.13
CA ALA A 37 -8.04 -19.35 -15.57
C ALA A 37 -6.55 -19.48 -15.88
N GLY A 38 -5.99 -20.66 -15.71
CA GLY A 38 -4.57 -20.92 -15.90
C GLY A 38 -3.72 -20.25 -14.81
N ASN A 39 -2.66 -19.60 -15.21
CA ASN A 39 -1.74 -18.88 -14.32
C ASN A 39 -2.14 -17.42 -14.06
N ALA A 40 -3.40 -17.06 -14.20
CA ALA A 40 -3.93 -15.70 -14.10
C ALA A 40 -3.20 -14.66 -15.01
N ALA A 41 -2.67 -15.09 -16.13
CA ALA A 41 -1.82 -14.30 -17.02
C ALA A 41 -2.54 -13.18 -17.76
N SER A 42 -3.84 -12.98 -17.55
CA SER A 42 -4.62 -12.00 -18.30
C SER A 42 -5.37 -11.05 -17.39
N PHE A 43 -4.77 -9.88 -17.18
CA PHE A 43 -5.41 -8.77 -16.49
C PHE A 43 -6.42 -8.06 -17.39
N GLY A 44 -7.53 -7.65 -16.80
CA GLY A 44 -8.53 -6.86 -17.48
C GLY A 44 -8.01 -5.48 -17.91
N MET A 45 -8.66 -4.93 -18.92
CA MET A 45 -8.32 -3.65 -19.53
C MET A 45 -9.05 -2.50 -18.81
N PRO A 46 -8.35 -1.50 -18.26
CA PRO A 46 -8.96 -0.34 -17.65
C PRO A 46 -9.59 0.57 -18.75
N ILE A 47 -10.88 0.87 -18.63
CA ILE A 47 -11.61 1.67 -19.62
C ILE A 47 -11.88 3.10 -19.15
N GLY A 48 -11.94 3.36 -17.86
CA GLY A 48 -12.17 4.69 -17.30
C GLY A 48 -12.58 4.63 -15.84
N ALA A 49 -12.69 5.78 -15.20
CA ALA A 49 -13.19 5.90 -13.84
C ALA A 49 -14.50 6.69 -13.81
N VAL A 50 -15.45 6.23 -13.01
CA VAL A 50 -16.79 6.82 -12.89
C VAL A 50 -17.13 7.08 -11.42
N PRO A 51 -17.96 8.10 -11.11
CA PRO A 51 -18.54 8.24 -9.77
C PRO A 51 -19.29 6.98 -9.35
N THR A 52 -19.23 6.64 -8.06
CA THR A 52 -19.88 5.44 -7.51
C THR A 52 -21.35 5.32 -7.88
N ARG A 53 -22.08 6.42 -7.89
CA ARG A 53 -23.50 6.46 -8.25
C ARG A 53 -23.80 6.03 -9.69
N ASN A 54 -22.82 6.13 -10.59
CA ASN A 54 -22.98 5.77 -12.00
C ASN A 54 -22.70 4.27 -12.28
N ILE A 55 -22.21 3.51 -11.30
CA ILE A 55 -21.87 2.07 -11.49
C ILE A 55 -23.05 1.24 -12.04
N PRO A 56 -24.29 1.34 -11.53
CA PRO A 56 -25.39 0.54 -12.05
C PRO A 56 -25.66 0.79 -13.54
N GLU A 57 -25.57 2.05 -13.97
CA GLU A 57 -25.75 2.41 -15.38
C GLU A 57 -24.57 1.95 -16.24
N VAL A 58 -23.35 2.03 -15.74
CA VAL A 58 -22.16 1.46 -16.41
C VAL A 58 -22.35 -0.03 -16.66
N LEU A 59 -22.76 -0.79 -15.65
CA LEU A 59 -23.03 -2.23 -15.77
C LEU A 59 -24.12 -2.51 -16.80
N ASN A 60 -25.24 -1.78 -16.73
CA ASN A 60 -26.35 -1.92 -17.66
C ASN A 60 -25.89 -1.72 -19.10
N ARG A 61 -25.15 -0.66 -19.41
CA ARG A 61 -24.62 -0.38 -20.73
C ARG A 61 -23.68 -1.44 -21.26
N ILE A 62 -22.74 -1.90 -20.41
CA ILE A 62 -21.77 -2.94 -20.79
C ILE A 62 -22.48 -4.25 -21.08
N ILE A 63 -23.39 -4.69 -20.20
CA ILE A 63 -24.15 -5.94 -20.38
C ILE A 63 -25.05 -5.86 -21.62
N THR A 64 -25.72 -4.73 -21.83
CA THR A 64 -26.56 -4.50 -23.00
C THR A 64 -25.74 -4.50 -24.30
N ALA A 65 -24.55 -3.88 -24.29
CA ALA A 65 -23.65 -3.91 -25.44
C ALA A 65 -23.19 -5.34 -25.75
N PHE A 66 -22.85 -6.12 -24.74
CA PHE A 66 -22.50 -7.53 -24.91
C PHE A 66 -23.67 -8.34 -25.50
N ARG A 67 -24.87 -8.26 -24.90
CA ARG A 67 -26.04 -8.98 -25.36
C ARG A 67 -26.39 -8.71 -26.82
N ASN A 68 -26.27 -7.45 -27.21
CA ASN A 68 -26.74 -6.99 -28.56
C ASN A 68 -25.66 -7.14 -29.64
N LYS A 69 -24.37 -7.15 -29.28
CA LYS A 69 -23.28 -7.08 -30.27
C LYS A 69 -22.35 -8.29 -30.25
N ARG A 70 -22.54 -9.27 -29.31
CA ARG A 70 -21.72 -10.47 -29.29
C ARG A 70 -22.00 -11.35 -30.51
N GLN A 71 -20.99 -12.02 -31.01
CA GLN A 71 -21.12 -13.07 -32.03
C GLN A 71 -21.59 -14.39 -31.39
N ALA A 72 -22.04 -15.32 -32.21
CA ALA A 72 -22.46 -16.63 -31.73
C ALA A 72 -21.34 -17.32 -30.98
N SER A 73 -21.63 -17.81 -29.77
CA SER A 73 -20.68 -18.48 -28.87
C SER A 73 -19.50 -17.62 -28.37
N GLU A 74 -19.53 -16.30 -28.63
CA GLU A 74 -18.48 -15.40 -28.15
C GLU A 74 -18.55 -15.22 -26.63
N THR A 75 -17.43 -15.44 -25.94
CA THR A 75 -17.32 -15.17 -24.51
C THR A 75 -17.23 -13.65 -24.26
N PHE A 76 -17.52 -13.21 -23.02
CA PHE A 76 -17.44 -11.80 -22.69
C PHE A 76 -16.02 -11.25 -22.92
N ARG A 77 -15.01 -12.01 -22.55
CA ARG A 77 -13.61 -11.63 -22.79
C ARG A 77 -13.29 -11.46 -24.27
N ALA A 78 -13.65 -12.42 -25.10
CA ALA A 78 -13.42 -12.33 -26.55
C ALA A 78 -14.13 -11.10 -27.16
N PHE A 79 -15.35 -10.81 -26.69
CA PHE A 79 -16.06 -9.59 -27.06
C PHE A 79 -15.32 -8.31 -26.63
N VAL A 80 -14.78 -8.27 -25.41
CA VAL A 80 -14.01 -7.12 -24.92
C VAL A 80 -12.74 -6.92 -25.74
N GLU A 81 -12.01 -7.98 -26.03
CA GLU A 81 -10.80 -7.94 -26.86
C GLU A 81 -11.11 -7.44 -28.29
N ARG A 82 -12.16 -7.96 -28.89
CA ARG A 82 -12.60 -7.56 -30.25
C ARG A 82 -13.12 -6.13 -30.31
N ALA A 83 -13.93 -5.71 -29.36
CA ALA A 83 -14.50 -4.37 -29.31
C ALA A 83 -13.45 -3.30 -28.99
N GLY A 84 -12.50 -3.65 -28.13
CA GLY A 84 -11.37 -2.82 -27.76
C GLY A 84 -11.72 -1.67 -26.80
N LYS A 85 -10.70 -1.09 -26.21
CA LYS A 85 -10.79 -0.05 -25.18
C LYS A 85 -11.60 1.18 -25.61
N LYS A 86 -11.41 1.61 -26.87
CA LYS A 86 -12.03 2.83 -27.38
C LYS A 86 -13.55 2.74 -27.35
N GLN A 87 -14.11 1.64 -27.85
CA GLN A 87 -15.57 1.45 -27.91
C GLN A 87 -16.21 1.45 -26.52
N PHE A 88 -15.59 0.78 -25.53
CA PHE A 88 -16.11 0.76 -24.17
C PHE A 88 -15.94 2.10 -23.47
N ARG A 89 -14.89 2.83 -23.75
CA ARG A 89 -14.70 4.17 -23.20
C ARG A 89 -15.74 5.16 -23.74
N GLU A 90 -16.03 5.13 -25.03
CA GLU A 90 -17.08 5.92 -25.66
C GLU A 90 -18.47 5.57 -25.09
N LEU A 91 -18.71 4.29 -24.78
CA LEU A 91 -19.99 3.81 -24.24
C LEU A 91 -20.32 4.43 -22.86
N ILE A 92 -19.31 4.80 -22.07
CA ILE A 92 -19.47 5.34 -20.72
C ILE A 92 -18.91 6.75 -20.56
N GLU A 93 -18.55 7.43 -21.64
CA GLU A 93 -17.87 8.72 -21.61
C GLU A 93 -18.64 9.80 -20.85
N ASP A 94 -19.95 9.86 -21.04
CA ASP A 94 -20.85 10.79 -20.34
C ASP A 94 -20.89 10.50 -18.83
N LEU A 95 -20.85 9.22 -18.43
CA LEU A 95 -20.85 8.78 -17.03
C LEU A 95 -19.51 9.03 -16.31
N MET A 96 -18.43 9.26 -17.06
CA MET A 96 -17.12 9.63 -16.51
C MET A 96 -16.99 11.11 -16.18
N LYS A 97 -17.90 11.95 -16.72
CA LYS A 97 -17.92 13.38 -16.45
C LYS A 97 -18.36 13.63 -15.02
N LEU A 98 -17.64 14.52 -14.33
CA LEU A 98 -17.96 14.92 -12.99
C LEU A 98 -18.47 16.36 -13.00
N PRO A 99 -19.80 16.57 -12.89
CA PRO A 99 -20.37 17.91 -12.73
C PRO A 99 -20.03 18.46 -11.33
N ARG A 100 -20.16 19.77 -11.16
CA ARG A 100 -19.86 20.45 -9.89
C ARG A 100 -20.84 20.02 -8.79
N HIS A 101 -20.38 20.03 -7.54
CA HIS A 101 -21.17 19.70 -6.36
C HIS A 101 -22.50 20.49 -6.29
N ALA A 102 -22.48 21.77 -6.56
CA ALA A 102 -23.68 22.61 -6.53
C ALA A 102 -24.81 22.18 -7.47
N THR A 103 -24.48 21.43 -8.55
CA THR A 103 -25.49 20.98 -9.55
C THR A 103 -25.86 19.51 -9.38
N HIS A 104 -24.96 18.68 -8.84
CA HIS A 104 -25.15 17.23 -8.69
C HIS A 104 -24.55 16.76 -7.36
N PRO A 105 -25.08 17.20 -6.21
CA PRO A 105 -24.55 16.82 -4.90
C PRO A 105 -24.63 15.31 -4.63
N GLU A 106 -25.58 14.61 -5.27
CA GLU A 106 -25.76 13.16 -5.15
C GLU A 106 -24.56 12.34 -5.62
N LEU A 107 -23.72 12.86 -6.51
CA LEU A 107 -22.50 12.18 -6.97
C LEU A 107 -21.36 12.25 -5.95
N TYR A 108 -21.50 13.10 -4.93
CA TYR A 108 -20.50 13.34 -3.89
C TYR A 108 -20.80 12.56 -2.60
N THR A 109 -21.78 11.69 -2.62
CA THR A 109 -22.14 10.77 -1.52
C THR A 109 -21.93 9.33 -1.95
N ASP A 110 -21.63 8.44 -1.01
CA ASP A 110 -21.58 7.01 -1.29
C ASP A 110 -22.97 6.36 -1.25
N TRP A 111 -23.08 5.11 -1.70
CA TRP A 111 -24.31 4.35 -1.63
C TRP A 111 -24.72 4.08 -0.17
N GLY A 112 -25.96 4.37 0.15
CA GLY A 112 -26.51 4.16 1.48
C GLY A 112 -26.10 5.20 2.53
N ASP A 113 -25.28 6.19 2.17
CA ASP A 113 -24.93 7.32 3.03
C ASP A 113 -25.48 8.62 2.45
N VAL A 114 -26.08 9.45 3.32
CA VAL A 114 -26.59 10.77 2.96
C VAL A 114 -25.56 11.87 3.18
N ARG A 115 -24.45 11.56 3.87
CA ARG A 115 -23.38 12.50 4.14
C ARG A 115 -22.47 12.66 2.92
N GLU A 116 -21.81 13.79 2.82
CA GLU A 116 -20.74 13.97 1.85
C GLU A 116 -19.61 12.95 2.07
N PHE A 117 -19.09 12.42 0.98
CA PHE A 117 -18.03 11.42 1.04
C PHE A 117 -16.75 11.99 1.64
N SER A 118 -16.22 11.35 2.65
CA SER A 118 -14.95 11.66 3.32
C SER A 118 -14.08 10.41 3.42
N LEU A 119 -12.77 10.57 3.23
CA LEU A 119 -11.81 9.50 3.46
C LEU A 119 -11.64 9.19 4.95
N GLY A 120 -12.02 10.13 5.83
CA GLY A 120 -11.98 9.92 7.28
C GLY A 120 -13.03 8.94 7.79
N ASP A 121 -14.08 8.68 6.99
CA ASP A 121 -15.15 7.72 7.31
C ASP A 121 -14.86 6.29 6.82
N LEU A 122 -13.69 6.05 6.24
CA LEU A 122 -13.25 4.71 5.90
C LEU A 122 -13.08 3.93 7.21
N GLY A 123 -14.01 2.99 7.47
CA GLY A 123 -14.01 2.21 8.69
C GLY A 123 -12.74 1.37 8.86
N THR A 124 -12.47 0.95 10.10
CA THR A 124 -11.33 0.09 10.47
C THR A 124 -11.63 -1.40 10.25
N GLY A 125 -12.15 -1.78 9.09
CA GLY A 125 -12.40 -3.18 8.74
C GLY A 125 -11.33 -3.73 7.80
N GLU A 126 -11.15 -5.05 7.75
CA GLU A 126 -10.21 -5.74 6.86
C GLU A 126 -10.34 -5.36 5.38
N CYS A 127 -11.44 -4.73 5.00
CA CYS A 127 -11.75 -4.29 3.64
C CYS A 127 -11.99 -2.78 3.52
N ALA A 128 -11.96 -2.04 4.61
CA ALA A 128 -11.74 -0.62 4.54
C ALA A 128 -10.33 -0.47 4.00
N GLY A 129 -10.16 0.08 2.82
CA GLY A 129 -8.85 0.29 2.25
C GLY A 129 -7.99 0.99 3.30
N GLU A 130 -7.25 0.19 4.06
CA GLU A 130 -6.25 0.72 4.95
C GLU A 130 -5.36 1.55 4.04
N VAL A 131 -5.38 2.84 4.24
CA VAL A 131 -4.37 3.70 3.63
C VAL A 131 -3.09 3.21 4.27
N VAL A 132 -2.41 2.28 3.59
CA VAL A 132 -1.10 1.80 4.01
C VAL A 132 -0.28 3.06 4.21
N SER A 133 -0.06 3.43 5.46
CA SER A 133 0.68 4.64 5.76
C SER A 133 2.08 4.49 5.17
N GLN A 134 2.71 5.59 4.81
CA GLN A 134 4.09 5.53 4.31
C GLN A 134 5.01 4.79 5.28
N PHE A 135 4.73 4.89 6.58
CA PHE A 135 5.40 4.12 7.62
C PHE A 135 5.21 2.62 7.42
N GLN A 136 3.97 2.13 7.30
CA GLN A 136 3.69 0.70 7.11
C GLN A 136 4.33 0.14 5.84
N PHE A 137 4.31 0.91 4.74
CA PHE A 137 4.97 0.51 3.50
C PHE A 137 6.49 0.33 3.69
N LEU A 138 7.14 1.28 4.36
CA LEU A 138 8.59 1.21 4.64
C LEU A 138 8.93 0.11 5.64
N MET A 139 8.06 -0.17 6.61
CA MET A 139 8.24 -1.27 7.55
C MET A 139 8.11 -2.64 6.87
N ALA A 140 7.14 -2.81 5.97
CA ALA A 140 7.04 -4.04 5.17
C ALA A 140 8.28 -4.27 4.29
N ASP A 141 8.88 -3.20 3.75
CA ASP A 141 10.17 -3.28 3.07
C ASP A 141 11.32 -3.69 4.01
N ALA A 142 11.33 -3.19 5.24
CA ALA A 142 12.33 -3.56 6.23
C ALA A 142 12.21 -5.04 6.66
N GLU A 143 10.99 -5.50 6.90
CA GLU A 143 10.68 -6.90 7.24
C GLU A 143 11.10 -7.85 6.11
N ARG A 144 10.85 -7.46 4.85
CA ARG A 144 11.29 -8.24 3.69
C ARG A 144 12.81 -8.39 3.64
N GLU A 145 13.58 -7.33 3.88
CA GLU A 145 15.06 -7.42 3.91
C GLU A 145 15.55 -8.42 4.98
N VAL A 146 14.94 -8.40 6.18
CA VAL A 146 15.31 -9.35 7.24
C VAL A 146 14.91 -10.78 6.88
N PHE A 147 13.78 -10.97 6.24
CA PHE A 147 13.37 -12.29 5.73
C PHE A 147 14.33 -12.80 4.65
N GLU A 148 14.71 -11.96 3.69
CA GLU A 148 15.72 -12.30 2.68
C GLU A 148 17.10 -12.59 3.30
N ALA A 149 17.45 -11.88 4.38
CA ALA A 149 18.67 -12.17 5.16
C ALA A 149 18.63 -13.58 5.77
N GLN A 150 17.51 -14.04 6.30
CA GLN A 150 17.35 -15.41 6.80
C GLN A 150 17.54 -16.43 5.69
N ILE A 151 16.94 -16.22 4.52
CA ILE A 151 17.11 -17.11 3.36
C ILE A 151 18.59 -17.16 2.93
N SER A 152 19.25 -16.00 2.82
CA SER A 152 20.67 -15.93 2.44
C SER A 152 21.57 -16.63 3.47
N HIS A 153 21.25 -16.51 4.76
CA HIS A 153 21.96 -17.22 5.82
C HIS A 153 21.81 -18.75 5.69
N GLU A 154 20.61 -19.27 5.44
CA GLU A 154 20.37 -20.70 5.19
C GLU A 154 21.13 -21.21 3.96
N GLN A 155 21.28 -20.36 2.95
CA GLN A 155 22.08 -20.63 1.75
C GLN A 155 23.59 -20.47 1.97
N LYS A 156 24.01 -20.13 3.19
CA LYS A 156 25.41 -19.89 3.58
C LYS A 156 26.04 -18.67 2.87
N GLN A 157 25.21 -17.74 2.43
CA GLN A 157 25.62 -16.46 1.84
C GLN A 157 25.73 -15.40 2.95
N TYR A 158 26.67 -15.59 3.86
CA TYR A 158 26.74 -14.82 5.13
C TYR A 158 26.96 -13.32 4.92
N VAL A 159 27.78 -12.94 3.96
CA VAL A 159 28.04 -11.53 3.63
C VAL A 159 26.77 -10.83 3.11
N GLU A 160 26.00 -11.50 2.28
CA GLU A 160 24.73 -11.01 1.77
C GLU A 160 23.70 -10.90 2.91
N ALA A 161 23.60 -11.95 3.74
CA ALA A 161 22.70 -11.97 4.89
C ALA A 161 23.00 -10.84 5.90
N ASP A 162 24.27 -10.55 6.19
CA ASP A 162 24.69 -9.42 7.02
C ASP A 162 24.22 -8.08 6.42
N SER A 163 24.46 -7.89 5.13
CA SER A 163 24.07 -6.66 4.42
C SER A 163 22.57 -6.43 4.46
N LEU A 164 21.77 -7.47 4.19
CA LEU A 164 20.31 -7.41 4.19
C LEU A 164 19.75 -7.14 5.60
N ALA A 165 20.26 -7.81 6.62
CA ALA A 165 19.85 -7.56 8.00
C ALA A 165 20.10 -6.10 8.43
N TYR A 166 21.27 -5.56 8.10
CA TYR A 166 21.58 -4.15 8.35
C TYR A 166 20.66 -3.19 7.55
N GLN A 167 20.39 -3.47 6.28
CA GLN A 167 19.48 -2.67 5.47
C GLN A 167 18.07 -2.67 6.05
N GLY A 168 17.60 -3.79 6.57
CA GLY A 168 16.33 -3.89 7.29
C GLY A 168 16.25 -2.91 8.46
N MET A 169 17.28 -2.87 9.33
CA MET A 169 17.34 -1.91 10.43
C MET A 169 17.36 -0.45 9.95
N VAL A 170 18.12 -0.13 8.90
CA VAL A 170 18.18 1.23 8.34
C VAL A 170 16.83 1.65 7.76
N LYS A 171 16.13 0.76 7.03
CA LYS A 171 14.79 1.03 6.49
C LYS A 171 13.76 1.27 7.59
N ALA A 172 13.79 0.49 8.67
CA ALA A 172 12.91 0.68 9.82
C ALA A 172 13.21 1.99 10.57
N ALA A 173 14.48 2.34 10.77
CA ALA A 173 14.87 3.64 11.31
C ALA A 173 14.40 4.80 10.43
N ARG A 174 14.55 4.66 9.11
CA ARG A 174 14.06 5.65 8.14
C ARG A 174 12.54 5.81 8.18
N ALA A 175 11.79 4.72 8.35
CA ALA A 175 10.34 4.77 8.48
C ALA A 175 9.91 5.68 9.64
N LEU A 176 10.54 5.53 10.80
CA LEU A 176 10.31 6.39 11.97
C LEU A 176 10.72 7.84 11.71
N VAL A 177 11.92 8.07 11.17
CA VAL A 177 12.40 9.42 10.90
C VAL A 177 11.51 10.16 9.91
N LYS A 178 10.96 9.48 8.91
CA LYS A 178 10.04 10.08 7.92
C LYS A 178 8.73 10.57 8.52
N GLU A 179 8.26 10.04 9.63
CA GLU A 179 7.09 10.57 10.34
C GLU A 179 7.33 12.02 10.84
N GLN A 180 8.58 12.40 11.12
CA GLN A 180 8.95 13.75 11.59
C GLN A 180 9.69 14.58 10.53
N LEU A 181 10.38 13.96 9.58
CA LEU A 181 11.22 14.62 8.58
C LEU A 181 10.97 14.03 7.18
N GLN A 182 10.08 14.68 6.43
CA GLN A 182 9.73 14.27 5.09
C GLN A 182 10.85 14.42 4.11
N GLY A 183 11.45 13.81 3.43
CA GLY A 183 12.52 14.07 2.44
C GLY A 183 13.90 13.62 2.90
N ILE A 184 13.97 12.83 3.99
CA ILE A 184 15.22 12.21 4.40
C ILE A 184 15.72 11.25 3.31
N SER A 185 17.04 11.32 3.04
CA SER A 185 17.75 10.41 2.14
C SER A 185 17.64 8.95 2.63
N GLU A 186 17.84 8.02 1.71
CA GLU A 186 17.90 6.56 2.01
C GLU A 186 19.27 6.12 2.56
N HIS A 187 20.28 6.99 2.46
CA HIS A 187 21.65 6.66 2.84
C HIS A 187 21.78 6.46 4.36
N PRO A 188 22.41 5.37 4.83
CA PRO A 188 22.62 5.11 6.25
C PRO A 188 23.26 6.28 7.01
N ASP A 189 24.26 6.93 6.41
CA ASP A 189 24.96 8.09 6.99
C ASP A 189 24.07 9.30 7.26
N ARG A 190 22.89 9.35 6.67
CA ARG A 190 21.88 10.38 6.93
C ARG A 190 20.78 9.88 7.85
N VAL A 191 20.36 8.63 7.69
CA VAL A 191 19.29 8.02 8.48
C VAL A 191 19.70 7.80 9.92
N VAL A 192 20.86 7.19 10.15
CA VAL A 192 21.30 6.77 11.48
C VAL A 192 21.51 7.95 12.46
N PRO A 193 22.17 9.07 12.07
CA PRO A 193 22.26 10.25 12.92
C PRO A 193 20.91 10.89 13.25
N GLU A 194 19.99 10.99 12.26
CA GLU A 194 18.67 11.55 12.48
C GLU A 194 17.81 10.66 13.39
N PHE A 195 17.90 9.34 13.22
CA PHE A 195 17.25 8.40 14.11
C PHE A 195 17.80 8.52 15.56
N ARG A 196 19.13 8.61 15.71
CA ARG A 196 19.75 8.81 17.02
C ARG A 196 19.23 10.08 17.70
N ALA A 197 19.29 11.21 17.01
CA ALA A 197 18.92 12.50 17.60
C ALA A 197 17.42 12.62 17.93
N ARG A 198 16.55 12.05 17.09
CA ARG A 198 15.09 12.23 17.21
C ARG A 198 14.39 11.15 18.02
N PHE A 199 14.92 9.94 18.05
CA PHE A 199 14.23 8.79 18.64
C PHE A 199 15.01 8.13 19.77
N TYR A 200 16.33 8.02 19.65
CA TYR A 200 17.14 7.36 20.65
C TYR A 200 17.51 8.29 21.81
N ASP A 201 18.10 9.45 21.53
CA ASP A 201 18.53 10.42 22.54
C ASP A 201 17.33 11.09 23.25
N THR A 202 16.18 11.10 22.62
CA THR A 202 14.89 11.59 23.18
C THR A 202 14.12 10.52 23.94
N GLU A 203 14.64 9.30 24.02
CA GLU A 203 13.99 8.14 24.63
C GLU A 203 12.63 7.74 24.02
N LEU A 204 12.27 8.26 22.83
CA LEU A 204 11.07 7.83 22.10
C LEU A 204 11.17 6.38 21.65
N PHE A 205 12.37 5.95 21.24
CA PHE A 205 12.69 4.56 20.89
C PHE A 205 13.14 3.78 22.14
N PHE A 206 12.29 3.77 23.13
CA PHE A 206 12.58 3.16 24.43
C PHE A 206 11.63 2.00 24.70
N ASP A 207 12.20 0.82 24.89
CA ASP A 207 11.45 -0.36 25.29
C ASP A 207 11.34 -0.43 26.84
N PRO A 208 10.16 -0.71 27.41
CA PRO A 208 9.98 -0.76 28.87
C PRO A 208 10.91 -1.74 29.59
N TYR A 209 11.31 -2.81 28.93
CA TYR A 209 12.15 -3.87 29.50
C TYR A 209 13.62 -3.78 29.04
N ALA A 210 13.85 -3.60 27.76
CA ALA A 210 15.18 -3.55 27.16
C ALA A 210 15.79 -2.14 27.13
N ARG A 211 15.01 -1.12 27.49
CA ARG A 211 15.39 0.30 27.43
C ARG A 211 15.85 0.69 26.02
N GLY A 212 17.02 1.33 25.87
CA GLY A 212 17.59 1.70 24.58
C GLY A 212 18.37 0.58 23.87
N LYS A 213 18.34 -0.67 24.36
CA LYS A 213 19.20 -1.75 23.86
C LYS A 213 19.00 -2.01 22.36
N PHE A 214 17.76 -2.03 21.89
CA PHE A 214 17.45 -2.32 20.48
C PHE A 214 18.01 -1.26 19.53
N GLY A 215 17.98 0.02 19.88
CA GLY A 215 18.61 1.07 19.08
C GLY A 215 20.13 0.92 18.95
N ARG A 216 20.78 0.35 19.96
CA ARG A 216 22.23 0.14 19.93
C ARG A 216 22.67 -0.86 18.87
N TYR A 217 21.83 -1.82 18.49
CA TYR A 217 22.17 -2.79 17.45
C TYR A 217 22.46 -2.09 16.10
N LEU A 218 21.62 -1.14 15.71
CA LEU A 218 21.84 -0.33 14.52
C LEU A 218 23.17 0.46 14.61
N PHE A 219 23.43 1.11 15.75
CA PHE A 219 24.65 1.91 15.93
C PHE A 219 25.91 1.06 15.92
N GLN A 220 25.90 -0.08 16.61
CA GLN A 220 27.04 -1.00 16.67
C GLN A 220 27.39 -1.50 15.27
N ARG A 221 26.37 -1.91 14.48
CA ARG A 221 26.61 -2.38 13.11
C ARG A 221 27.12 -1.26 12.19
N GLN A 222 26.63 -0.02 12.36
CA GLN A 222 27.11 1.14 11.62
C GLN A 222 28.59 1.47 11.98
N GLU A 223 28.96 1.40 13.25
CA GLU A 223 30.28 1.78 13.75
C GLU A 223 31.33 0.68 13.51
N GLN A 224 30.96 -0.58 13.72
CA GLN A 224 31.90 -1.72 13.64
C GLN A 224 32.03 -2.29 12.24
N GLY A 225 31.11 -1.96 11.33
CA GLY A 225 31.08 -2.52 9.99
C GLY A 225 30.51 -3.96 9.95
N PRO A 226 30.68 -4.67 8.83
CA PRO A 226 30.17 -6.03 8.65
C PRO A 226 30.71 -7.01 9.70
N VAL A 227 29.84 -7.91 10.17
CA VAL A 227 30.22 -8.95 11.14
C VAL A 227 31.02 -10.10 10.53
N GLY A 228 31.28 -10.03 9.21
CA GLY A 228 32.07 -11.01 8.49
C GLY A 228 31.24 -12.22 8.01
N ASP A 229 31.91 -13.34 7.78
CA ASP A 229 31.36 -14.58 7.23
C ASP A 229 31.07 -15.66 8.29
N ASN A 230 31.03 -15.26 9.57
CA ASN A 230 30.75 -16.17 10.67
C ASN A 230 29.23 -16.38 10.82
N SER A 231 28.79 -17.61 10.62
CA SER A 231 27.39 -18.01 10.68
C SER A 231 26.67 -17.57 11.97
N GLU A 232 27.31 -17.75 13.13
CA GLU A 232 26.72 -17.41 14.44
C GLU A 232 26.58 -15.89 14.61
N SER A 233 27.57 -15.13 14.16
CA SER A 233 27.54 -13.66 14.24
C SER A 233 26.47 -13.08 13.31
N VAL A 234 26.31 -13.63 12.11
CA VAL A 234 25.28 -13.21 11.16
C VAL A 234 23.88 -13.59 11.65
N GLN A 235 23.73 -14.80 12.19
CA GLN A 235 22.46 -15.22 12.78
C GLN A 235 22.02 -14.27 13.91
N ARG A 236 22.96 -13.90 14.78
CA ARG A 236 22.70 -12.93 15.84
C ARG A 236 22.30 -11.57 15.29
N LEU A 237 22.96 -11.08 14.25
CA LEU A 237 22.62 -9.80 13.62
C LEU A 237 21.19 -9.82 13.03
N ILE A 238 20.78 -10.94 12.42
CA ILE A 238 19.40 -11.11 11.90
C ILE A 238 18.38 -11.03 13.05
N GLU A 239 18.64 -11.70 14.16
CA GLU A 239 17.79 -11.65 15.36
C GLU A 239 17.72 -10.23 15.95
N GLU A 240 18.86 -9.53 16.01
CA GLU A 240 18.94 -8.13 16.45
C GLU A 240 18.18 -7.19 15.50
N ALA A 241 18.22 -7.44 14.19
CA ALA A 241 17.45 -6.68 13.21
C ALA A 241 15.94 -6.89 13.37
N GLN A 242 15.50 -8.12 13.62
CA GLN A 242 14.10 -8.41 13.91
C GLN A 242 13.62 -7.67 15.17
N LEU A 243 14.38 -7.73 16.27
CA LEU A 243 14.06 -7.02 17.51
C LEU A 243 14.02 -5.49 17.31
N PHE A 244 14.88 -4.95 16.46
CA PHE A 244 14.86 -3.53 16.10
C PHE A 244 13.58 -3.15 15.37
N ILE A 245 13.15 -3.97 14.41
CA ILE A 245 11.90 -3.76 13.63
C ILE A 245 10.68 -3.82 14.58
N ASP A 246 10.60 -4.80 15.46
CA ASP A 246 9.52 -4.94 16.44
C ASP A 246 9.44 -3.72 17.38
N ALA A 247 10.60 -3.21 17.79
CA ALA A 247 10.69 -1.99 18.59
C ALA A 247 10.26 -0.75 17.80
N ALA A 248 10.53 -0.69 16.49
CA ALA A 248 10.10 0.41 15.63
C ALA A 248 8.57 0.45 15.47
N HIS A 249 7.91 -0.70 15.29
CA HIS A 249 6.46 -0.80 15.30
C HIS A 249 5.86 -0.30 16.63
N SER A 250 6.43 -0.78 17.75
CA SER A 250 5.98 -0.38 19.08
C SER A 250 6.16 1.12 19.35
N CYS A 251 7.24 1.71 18.83
CA CYS A 251 7.52 3.14 18.94
C CYS A 251 6.48 3.96 18.16
N SER A 252 6.21 3.62 16.89
CA SER A 252 5.20 4.31 16.07
C SER A 252 3.80 4.20 16.68
N ALA A 253 3.42 3.03 17.19
CA ALA A 253 2.12 2.85 17.87
C ALA A 253 1.97 3.82 19.05
N ARG A 254 2.97 3.90 19.93
CA ARG A 254 2.94 4.83 21.08
C ARG A 254 2.85 6.30 20.67
N LEU A 255 3.55 6.71 19.61
CA LEU A 255 3.49 8.09 19.12
C LEU A 255 2.09 8.45 18.63
N ARG A 256 1.44 7.56 17.89
CA ARG A 256 0.07 7.76 17.40
C ARG A 256 -0.95 7.84 18.54
N GLU A 257 -0.82 7.01 19.57
CA GLU A 257 -1.66 7.11 20.77
C GLU A 257 -1.49 8.45 21.49
N GLN A 258 -0.26 8.95 21.63
CA GLN A 258 0.00 10.25 22.23
C GLN A 258 -0.57 11.42 21.43
N ASP A 259 -0.56 11.35 20.11
CA ASP A 259 -1.12 12.39 19.25
C ASP A 259 -2.66 12.38 19.25
N MET A 260 -3.30 11.21 19.37
CA MET A 260 -4.75 11.09 19.56
C MET A 260 -5.24 11.65 20.91
N LEU A 261 -4.42 11.59 21.94
CA LEU A 261 -4.77 12.13 23.28
C LEU A 261 -4.59 13.65 23.39
N LYS A 262 -3.90 14.29 22.44
CA LYS A 262 -3.66 15.74 22.40
C LYS A 262 -4.70 16.53 21.58
N ASN A 263 -5.52 15.83 20.77
CA ASN A 263 -6.58 16.39 19.93
C ASN A 263 -7.95 16.08 20.52
#